data_0e9200260d55befd2b8c2d9426154101
#
_entry.id   0e9200260d55befd2b8c2d9426154101
#
_cell.length_a   1.000
_cell.length_b   1.000
_cell.length_c   1.000
_cell.angle_alpha   90.00
_cell.angle_beta   90.00
_cell.angle_gamma   90.00
#
_symmetry.space_group_name_H-M   'P 1'
#
loop_
_entity.id
_entity.type
_entity.pdbx_description
1 polymer ?
#
loop_
_entity_poly.entity_id
_entity_poly.type
_entity_poly.pdbx_seq_one_letter_code
_entity_poly.pdbx_strand_id
1 'polypeptide(L)'
;MAKHPRKRRPRGRRILILLLLALLCAGFFRWSNHSLQVERLTFSSSRLPEGFDGCTVVVLADLHGAVFGEDNQRLLETVSNQAPDVILLAGDLLDRFRETPHSYAVDLGRRLAAIAPTYFVTGNHEWALPDVPALKEALTEAGVTVLDNRFVTLERGGDQILLAGVDDPNGYADQKTPEELAEEVHAAWGDGFWLLLAHRNNLFAPRYSRLGADLVISGHGHGGMIRLPFTDGLISVERTLFPSYTAGFYEENSSTAFISRGLGNSGPSFRLFNRPEVAVLTLSRS
;
A
#
# COMPACT_ATOMS: atom_id res chain seq x y z
N MET A 1 -49.32 -35.71 39.38
CA MET A 1 -48.14 -35.17 38.65
C MET A 1 -48.47 -33.78 38.14
N ALA A 2 -47.97 -32.75 38.76
CA ALA A 2 -48.24 -31.36 38.39
C ALA A 2 -47.26 -30.99 37.23
N LYS A 3 -47.80 -30.62 36.06
CA LYS A 3 -47.02 -30.11 34.91
C LYS A 3 -46.56 -28.69 35.22
N HIS A 4 -45.25 -28.47 35.45
CA HIS A 4 -44.68 -27.15 35.57
C HIS A 4 -44.90 -26.37 34.25
N PRO A 5 -45.43 -25.14 34.29
CA PRO A 5 -45.59 -24.32 33.08
C PRO A 5 -44.19 -23.91 32.55
N ARG A 6 -43.85 -24.31 31.31
CA ARG A 6 -42.65 -23.82 30.62
C ARG A 6 -42.81 -22.31 30.41
N LYS A 7 -42.03 -21.49 31.14
CA LYS A 7 -41.93 -20.04 30.91
C LYS A 7 -41.49 -19.79 29.47
N ARG A 8 -42.39 -19.33 28.62
CA ARG A 8 -42.08 -18.86 27.28
C ARG A 8 -41.14 -17.65 27.41
N ARG A 9 -39.86 -17.79 27.06
CA ARG A 9 -38.93 -16.67 27.02
C ARG A 9 -39.50 -15.62 26.04
N PRO A 10 -39.58 -14.33 26.42
CA PRO A 10 -40.26 -13.31 25.62
C PRO A 10 -39.55 -13.19 24.25
N ARG A 11 -40.27 -13.45 23.15
CA ARG A 11 -39.79 -13.32 21.77
C ARG A 11 -39.18 -11.96 21.52
N GLY A 12 -39.69 -10.89 22.10
CA GLY A 12 -39.16 -9.53 21.98
C GLY A 12 -37.72 -9.38 22.45
N ARG A 13 -37.32 -10.03 23.57
CA ARG A 13 -35.93 -9.97 24.05
C ARG A 13 -34.93 -10.64 23.08
N ARG A 14 -35.35 -11.73 22.45
CA ARG A 14 -34.51 -12.38 21.41
C ARG A 14 -34.34 -11.50 20.17
N ILE A 15 -35.41 -10.87 19.72
CA ILE A 15 -35.38 -9.93 18.58
C ILE A 15 -34.47 -8.76 18.92
N LEU A 16 -34.58 -8.16 20.10
CA LEU A 16 -33.70 -7.05 20.50
C LEU A 16 -32.24 -7.47 20.54
N ILE A 17 -31.90 -8.65 21.07
CA ILE A 17 -30.51 -9.16 21.07
C ILE A 17 -30.02 -9.36 19.65
N LEU A 18 -30.83 -9.92 18.74
CA LEU A 18 -30.41 -10.09 17.33
C LEU A 18 -30.19 -8.77 16.62
N LEU A 19 -31.03 -7.76 16.87
CA LEU A 19 -30.86 -6.41 16.32
C LEU A 19 -29.58 -5.75 16.85
N LEU A 20 -29.29 -5.85 18.14
CA LEU A 20 -28.07 -5.34 18.74
C LEU A 20 -26.83 -6.03 18.16
N LEU A 21 -26.86 -7.35 17.99
CA LEU A 21 -25.78 -8.10 17.36
C LEU A 21 -25.58 -7.67 15.91
N ALA A 22 -26.66 -7.50 15.15
CA ALA A 22 -26.61 -7.03 13.76
C ALA A 22 -25.99 -5.62 13.66
N LEU A 23 -26.37 -4.70 14.56
CA LEU A 23 -25.79 -3.37 14.64
C LEU A 23 -24.30 -3.40 15.00
N LEU A 24 -23.91 -4.23 15.95
CA LEU A 24 -22.50 -4.42 16.32
C LEU A 24 -21.68 -4.99 15.14
N CYS A 25 -22.20 -6.00 14.45
CA CYS A 25 -21.55 -6.55 13.25
C CYS A 25 -21.42 -5.51 12.13
N ALA A 26 -22.48 -4.74 11.88
CA ALA A 26 -22.44 -3.66 10.86
C ALA A 26 -21.43 -2.56 11.24
N GLY A 27 -21.42 -2.15 12.52
CA GLY A 27 -20.45 -1.18 13.05
C GLY A 27 -19.01 -1.69 12.93
N PHE A 28 -18.76 -2.95 13.31
CA PHE A 28 -17.46 -3.58 13.17
C PHE A 28 -17.02 -3.70 11.70
N PHE A 29 -17.93 -4.12 10.81
CA PHE A 29 -17.65 -4.19 9.37
C PHE A 29 -17.29 -2.82 8.80
N ARG A 30 -18.06 -1.78 9.13
CA ARG A 30 -17.77 -0.41 8.73
C ARG A 30 -16.41 0.06 9.26
N TRP A 31 -16.11 -0.20 10.53
CA TRP A 31 -14.82 0.14 11.15
C TRP A 31 -13.67 -0.56 10.44
N SER A 32 -13.79 -1.86 10.17
CA SER A 32 -12.74 -2.67 9.52
C SER A 32 -12.45 -2.21 8.08
N ASN A 33 -13.43 -1.62 7.38
CA ASN A 33 -13.30 -1.25 5.97
C ASN A 33 -13.05 0.25 5.72
N HIS A 34 -13.37 1.14 6.70
CA HIS A 34 -13.30 2.59 6.47
C HIS A 34 -12.52 3.37 7.53
N SER A 35 -12.04 2.71 8.59
CA SER A 35 -11.28 3.37 9.63
C SER A 35 -9.79 3.29 9.32
N LEU A 36 -9.18 4.42 8.95
CA LEU A 36 -7.73 4.51 8.72
C LEU A 36 -6.96 4.06 9.97
N GLN A 37 -5.88 3.34 9.75
CA GLN A 37 -4.89 2.96 10.74
C GLN A 37 -3.53 3.48 10.29
N VAL A 38 -2.86 4.22 11.14
CA VAL A 38 -1.46 4.56 10.94
C VAL A 38 -0.62 3.46 11.56
N GLU A 39 0.21 2.82 10.74
CA GLU A 39 1.18 1.81 11.17
C GLU A 39 2.57 2.41 11.08
N ARG A 40 3.29 2.46 12.20
CA ARG A 40 4.66 3.01 12.26
C ARG A 40 5.65 1.89 12.44
N LEU A 41 6.61 1.81 11.53
CA LEU A 41 7.63 0.77 11.46
C LEU A 41 8.99 1.41 11.22
N THR A 42 10.05 0.78 11.71
CA THR A 42 11.43 1.24 11.48
C THR A 42 12.14 0.21 10.61
N PHE A 43 12.74 0.67 9.53
CA PHE A 43 13.70 -0.09 8.74
C PHE A 43 15.10 0.35 9.13
N SER A 44 15.93 -0.59 9.60
CA SER A 44 17.29 -0.30 10.04
C SER A 44 18.32 -0.93 9.12
N SER A 45 19.34 -0.15 8.71
CA SER A 45 20.43 -0.64 7.88
C SER A 45 21.71 0.13 8.16
N SER A 46 22.83 -0.60 8.34
CA SER A 46 24.15 0.00 8.42
C SER A 46 24.64 0.61 7.11
N ARG A 47 23.99 0.26 5.98
CA ARG A 47 24.29 0.80 4.64
C ARG A 47 23.60 2.15 4.39
N LEU A 48 22.61 2.52 5.23
CA LEU A 48 21.88 3.78 5.09
C LEU A 48 22.84 4.97 5.33
N PRO A 49 22.93 5.96 4.42
CA PRO A 49 23.71 7.17 4.66
C PRO A 49 23.20 7.96 5.86
N GLU A 50 24.09 8.64 6.57
CA GLU A 50 23.78 9.36 7.82
C GLU A 50 22.70 10.43 7.64
N GLY A 51 22.73 11.15 6.52
CA GLY A 51 21.73 12.16 6.20
C GLY A 51 20.28 11.63 6.10
N PHE A 52 20.12 10.30 5.91
CA PHE A 52 18.81 9.66 5.86
C PHE A 52 18.39 9.02 7.19
N ASP A 53 19.21 9.07 8.23
CA ASP A 53 18.79 8.64 9.56
C ASP A 53 17.60 9.48 10.05
N GLY A 54 16.53 8.83 10.49
CA GLY A 54 15.27 9.45 10.86
C GLY A 54 14.39 9.91 9.68
N CYS A 55 14.73 9.60 8.43
CA CYS A 55 13.89 9.92 7.26
C CYS A 55 12.52 9.23 7.37
N THR A 56 11.45 10.01 7.24
CA THR A 56 10.07 9.54 7.33
C THR A 56 9.48 9.34 5.93
N VAL A 57 9.18 8.10 5.59
CA VAL A 57 8.57 7.70 4.33
C VAL A 57 7.13 7.25 4.58
N VAL A 58 6.16 7.94 3.99
CA VAL A 58 4.76 7.50 4.00
C VAL A 58 4.48 6.66 2.76
N VAL A 59 3.95 5.45 2.95
CA VAL A 59 3.57 4.55 1.87
C VAL A 59 2.06 4.42 1.80
N LEU A 60 1.49 4.69 0.64
CA LEU A 60 0.09 4.51 0.29
C LEU A 60 0.01 3.54 -0.88
N ALA A 61 -0.85 2.51 -0.77
CA ALA A 61 -1.04 1.51 -1.81
C ALA A 61 -2.51 1.12 -1.91
N ASP A 62 -2.91 0.56 -3.05
CA ASP A 62 -4.19 -0.12 -3.22
C ASP A 62 -5.38 0.74 -2.76
N LEU A 63 -5.46 2.00 -3.22
CA LEU A 63 -6.59 2.87 -2.89
C LEU A 63 -7.88 2.43 -3.57
N HIS A 64 -7.81 1.93 -4.81
CA HIS A 64 -8.97 1.47 -5.57
C HIS A 64 -10.14 2.47 -5.58
N GLY A 65 -9.85 3.76 -5.69
CA GLY A 65 -10.86 4.82 -5.65
C GLY A 65 -11.55 5.00 -4.30
N ALA A 66 -11.01 4.45 -3.21
CA ALA A 66 -11.57 4.65 -1.88
C ALA A 66 -11.43 6.11 -1.44
N VAL A 67 -12.46 6.62 -0.77
CA VAL A 67 -12.51 8.01 -0.29
C VAL A 67 -12.59 8.00 1.24
N PHE A 68 -11.69 8.73 1.88
CA PHE A 68 -11.60 8.84 3.33
C PHE A 68 -11.90 10.27 3.80
N GLY A 69 -13.13 10.49 4.27
CA GLY A 69 -13.69 11.81 4.54
C GLY A 69 -14.23 12.45 3.26
N GLU A 70 -14.56 13.73 3.33
CA GLU A 70 -14.94 14.50 2.15
C GLU A 70 -13.68 14.71 1.28
N ASP A 71 -13.74 14.36 0.01
CA ASP A 71 -12.66 14.52 -0.96
C ASP A 71 -11.27 14.07 -0.45
N ASN A 72 -11.22 12.95 0.26
CA ASN A 72 -10.00 12.41 0.89
C ASN A 72 -9.36 13.31 1.97
N GLN A 73 -10.05 14.34 2.47
CA GLN A 73 -9.49 15.25 3.46
C GLN A 73 -8.91 14.51 4.67
N ARG A 74 -9.62 13.50 5.18
CA ARG A 74 -9.15 12.71 6.34
C ARG A 74 -7.86 11.93 6.03
N LEU A 75 -7.71 11.39 4.82
CA LEU A 75 -6.46 10.72 4.40
C LEU A 75 -5.32 11.74 4.36
N LEU A 76 -5.53 12.88 3.71
CA LEU A 76 -4.52 13.93 3.57
C LEU A 76 -4.09 14.51 4.91
N GLU A 77 -5.03 14.79 5.83
CA GLU A 77 -4.72 15.21 7.19
C GLU A 77 -3.91 14.12 7.94
N THR A 78 -4.30 12.83 7.77
CA THR A 78 -3.57 11.72 8.38
C THR A 78 -2.14 11.66 7.87
N VAL A 79 -1.90 11.82 6.56
CA VAL A 79 -0.57 11.85 5.94
C VAL A 79 0.23 13.06 6.40
N SER A 80 -0.35 14.26 6.31
CA SER A 80 0.31 15.52 6.70
C SER A 80 0.77 15.52 8.16
N ASN A 81 -0.04 14.93 9.05
CA ASN A 81 0.29 14.80 10.47
C ASN A 81 1.48 13.86 10.75
N GLN A 82 1.94 13.09 9.76
CA GLN A 82 3.15 12.28 9.89
C GLN A 82 4.42 13.07 9.54
N ALA A 83 4.29 14.30 9.02
CA ALA A 83 5.40 15.12 8.55
C ALA A 83 6.38 14.35 7.64
N PRO A 84 5.89 13.74 6.52
CA PRO A 84 6.72 12.90 5.67
C PRO A 84 7.82 13.70 4.98
N ASP A 85 9.03 13.13 4.90
CA ASP A 85 10.08 13.58 3.99
C ASP A 85 9.77 13.15 2.55
N VAL A 86 9.13 11.97 2.39
CA VAL A 86 8.79 11.36 1.09
C VAL A 86 7.46 10.63 1.18
N ILE A 87 6.67 10.68 0.10
CA ILE A 87 5.43 9.92 -0.07
C ILE A 87 5.61 8.96 -1.25
N LEU A 88 5.34 7.67 -1.03
CA LEU A 88 5.39 6.64 -2.05
C LEU A 88 4.00 6.08 -2.33
N LEU A 89 3.58 6.12 -3.59
CA LEU A 89 2.34 5.57 -4.10
C LEU A 89 2.64 4.25 -4.81
N ALA A 90 2.37 3.14 -4.15
CA ALA A 90 2.78 1.81 -4.62
C ALA A 90 1.70 1.15 -5.51
N GLY A 91 1.06 1.90 -6.39
CA GLY A 91 0.13 1.42 -7.39
C GLY A 91 -1.30 1.19 -6.91
N ASP A 92 -2.17 0.84 -7.84
CA ASP A 92 -3.60 0.58 -7.66
C ASP A 92 -4.35 1.74 -6.97
N LEU A 93 -4.09 2.98 -7.44
CA LEU A 93 -4.88 4.16 -7.04
C LEU A 93 -6.30 4.07 -7.57
N LEU A 94 -6.46 3.52 -8.78
CA LEU A 94 -7.71 3.36 -9.50
C LEU A 94 -8.30 1.95 -9.30
N ASP A 95 -9.59 1.77 -9.58
CA ASP A 95 -10.25 0.47 -9.57
C ASP A 95 -10.94 0.19 -10.90
N ARG A 96 -10.48 -0.83 -11.62
CA ARG A 96 -11.07 -1.26 -12.90
C ARG A 96 -12.53 -1.69 -12.78
N PHE A 97 -12.94 -2.26 -11.64
CA PHE A 97 -14.30 -2.75 -11.42
C PHE A 97 -15.31 -1.62 -11.14
N ARG A 98 -14.83 -0.45 -10.73
CA ARG A 98 -15.61 0.74 -10.44
C ARG A 98 -15.40 1.83 -11.50
N GLU A 99 -14.57 1.55 -12.51
CA GLU A 99 -14.21 2.51 -13.54
C GLU A 99 -13.81 3.86 -12.95
N THR A 100 -12.97 3.82 -11.90
CA THR A 100 -12.51 5.03 -11.20
C THR A 100 -11.84 5.98 -12.19
N PRO A 101 -12.27 7.25 -12.29
CA PRO A 101 -11.73 8.16 -13.29
C PRO A 101 -10.30 8.60 -12.93
N HIS A 102 -9.49 8.92 -13.93
CA HIS A 102 -8.12 9.44 -13.74
C HIS A 102 -8.09 10.69 -12.86
N SER A 103 -9.12 11.54 -12.96
CA SER A 103 -9.24 12.76 -12.14
C SER A 103 -9.15 12.49 -10.62
N TYR A 104 -9.62 11.32 -10.16
CA TYR A 104 -9.48 10.92 -8.76
C TYR A 104 -8.01 10.80 -8.34
N ALA A 105 -7.20 10.06 -9.10
CA ALA A 105 -5.79 9.87 -8.80
C ALA A 105 -4.99 11.17 -8.97
N VAL A 106 -5.32 11.96 -9.99
CA VAL A 106 -4.66 13.24 -10.28
C VAL A 106 -4.90 14.27 -9.19
N ASP A 107 -6.17 14.41 -8.71
CA ASP A 107 -6.48 15.34 -7.62
C ASP A 107 -5.81 14.91 -6.31
N LEU A 108 -5.89 13.63 -5.97
CA LEU A 108 -5.22 13.10 -4.78
C LEU A 108 -3.70 13.28 -4.88
N GLY A 109 -3.10 12.95 -6.03
CA GLY A 109 -1.67 13.09 -6.28
C GLY A 109 -1.19 14.53 -6.11
N ARG A 110 -1.92 15.50 -6.70
CA ARG A 110 -1.65 16.95 -6.55
C ARG A 110 -1.62 17.37 -5.08
N ARG A 111 -2.60 16.93 -4.31
CA ARG A 111 -2.73 17.30 -2.89
C ARG A 111 -1.67 16.62 -2.04
N LEU A 112 -1.26 15.40 -2.35
CA LEU A 112 -0.14 14.73 -1.70
C LEU A 112 1.20 15.38 -2.04
N ALA A 113 1.42 15.75 -3.31
CA ALA A 113 2.62 16.46 -3.75
C ALA A 113 2.78 17.84 -3.10
N ALA A 114 1.67 18.46 -2.66
CA ALA A 114 1.70 19.69 -1.87
C ALA A 114 2.13 19.45 -0.40
N ILE A 115 2.12 18.21 0.09
CA ILE A 115 2.58 17.84 1.45
C ILE A 115 4.08 17.52 1.43
N ALA A 116 4.53 16.66 0.53
CA ALA A 116 5.93 16.23 0.39
C ALA A 116 6.22 15.69 -1.02
N PRO A 117 7.48 15.57 -1.44
CA PRO A 117 7.87 14.89 -2.67
C PRO A 117 7.17 13.53 -2.79
N THR A 118 6.39 13.35 -3.85
CA THR A 118 5.52 12.20 -4.04
C THR A 118 5.93 11.44 -5.30
N TYR A 119 6.12 10.12 -5.16
CA TYR A 119 6.56 9.22 -6.22
C TYR A 119 5.51 8.14 -6.45
N PHE A 120 5.33 7.74 -7.69
CA PHE A 120 4.30 6.79 -8.11
C PHE A 120 4.84 5.73 -9.06
N VAL A 121 4.40 4.49 -8.87
CA VAL A 121 4.44 3.40 -9.86
C VAL A 121 3.04 2.88 -10.13
N THR A 122 2.80 2.34 -11.32
CA THR A 122 1.51 1.73 -11.66
C THR A 122 1.31 0.40 -10.95
N GLY A 123 0.04 0.07 -10.65
CA GLY A 123 -0.39 -1.27 -10.31
C GLY A 123 -1.15 -1.93 -11.47
N ASN A 124 -1.69 -3.10 -11.22
CA ASN A 124 -2.40 -3.86 -12.26
C ASN A 124 -3.78 -3.28 -12.60
N HIS A 125 -4.36 -2.48 -11.73
CA HIS A 125 -5.64 -1.83 -12.01
C HIS A 125 -5.50 -0.65 -12.94
N GLU A 126 -4.42 0.12 -12.87
CA GLU A 126 -4.15 1.18 -13.85
C GLU A 126 -4.06 0.58 -15.24
N TRP A 127 -3.29 -0.51 -15.44
CA TRP A 127 -3.12 -1.16 -16.75
C TRP A 127 -4.36 -1.91 -17.25
N ALA A 128 -5.35 -2.12 -16.42
CA ALA A 128 -6.64 -2.68 -16.81
C ALA A 128 -7.66 -1.61 -17.21
N LEU A 129 -7.33 -0.33 -17.08
CA LEU A 129 -8.10 0.83 -17.52
C LEU A 129 -7.50 1.40 -18.81
N PRO A 130 -8.27 2.15 -19.60
CA PRO A 130 -7.75 2.78 -20.81
C PRO A 130 -6.79 3.92 -20.47
N ASP A 131 -5.84 4.16 -21.39
CA ASP A 131 -5.04 5.38 -21.44
C ASP A 131 -4.14 5.65 -20.23
N VAL A 132 -3.36 4.65 -19.84
CA VAL A 132 -2.34 4.77 -18.78
C VAL A 132 -1.31 5.88 -19.08
N PRO A 133 -0.86 6.10 -20.33
CA PRO A 133 0.00 7.22 -20.63
C PRO A 133 -0.58 8.59 -20.24
N ALA A 134 -1.84 8.85 -20.55
CA ALA A 134 -2.50 10.10 -20.14
C ALA A 134 -2.62 10.23 -18.61
N LEU A 135 -2.83 9.13 -17.88
CA LEU A 135 -2.80 9.13 -16.41
C LEU A 135 -1.41 9.54 -15.90
N LYS A 136 -0.33 8.95 -16.43
CA LYS A 136 1.04 9.25 -16.05
C LYS A 136 1.41 10.71 -16.33
N GLU A 137 1.03 11.23 -17.50
CA GLU A 137 1.22 12.63 -17.87
C GLU A 137 0.49 13.56 -16.91
N ALA A 138 -0.80 13.33 -16.66
CA ALA A 138 -1.62 14.15 -15.76
C ALA A 138 -1.13 14.10 -14.29
N LEU A 139 -0.61 12.97 -13.82
CA LEU A 139 0.03 12.86 -12.50
C LEU A 139 1.33 13.67 -12.45
N THR A 140 2.13 13.64 -13.52
CA THR A 140 3.35 14.42 -13.62
C THR A 140 3.05 15.93 -13.61
N GLU A 141 2.04 16.38 -14.36
CA GLU A 141 1.56 17.77 -14.33
C GLU A 141 0.99 18.17 -12.96
N ALA A 142 0.47 17.21 -12.21
CA ALA A 142 0.00 17.42 -10.84
C ALA A 142 1.14 17.48 -9.79
N GLY A 143 2.40 17.33 -10.21
CA GLY A 143 3.58 17.41 -9.35
C GLY A 143 4.03 16.06 -8.75
N VAL A 144 3.46 14.94 -9.19
CA VAL A 144 3.88 13.60 -8.80
C VAL A 144 5.02 13.13 -9.72
N THR A 145 6.10 12.62 -9.16
CA THR A 145 7.15 11.98 -9.96
C THR A 145 6.73 10.54 -10.30
N VAL A 146 6.36 10.31 -11.56
CA VAL A 146 6.04 8.97 -12.06
C VAL A 146 7.34 8.22 -12.35
N LEU A 147 7.57 7.12 -11.64
CA LEU A 147 8.74 6.24 -11.83
C LEU A 147 8.42 5.19 -12.90
N ASP A 148 8.48 5.61 -14.13
CA ASP A 148 8.18 4.81 -15.31
C ASP A 148 9.39 3.94 -15.70
N ASN A 149 9.64 2.86 -14.99
CA ASN A 149 10.79 1.96 -15.13
C ASN A 149 12.14 2.72 -15.15
N ARG A 150 12.28 3.65 -14.21
CA ARG A 150 13.48 4.50 -14.05
C ARG A 150 13.78 4.73 -12.57
N PHE A 151 14.92 5.33 -12.31
CA PHE A 151 15.30 5.75 -10.97
C PHE A 151 15.53 7.27 -10.91
N VAL A 152 15.47 7.78 -9.69
CA VAL A 152 15.77 9.16 -9.33
C VAL A 152 16.68 9.18 -8.10
N THR A 153 17.41 10.27 -7.92
CA THR A 153 18.19 10.50 -6.70
C THR A 153 17.32 11.25 -5.68
N LEU A 154 17.30 10.75 -4.46
CA LEU A 154 16.78 11.48 -3.30
C LEU A 154 17.94 12.09 -2.54
N GLU A 155 17.77 13.33 -2.10
CA GLU A 155 18.80 14.09 -1.36
C GLU A 155 18.28 14.49 0.02
N ARG A 156 19.05 14.24 1.06
CA ARG A 156 18.73 14.64 2.43
C ARG A 156 19.99 14.74 3.28
N GLY A 157 20.11 15.82 4.05
CA GLY A 157 21.24 15.99 4.98
C GLY A 157 22.63 16.06 4.31
N GLY A 158 22.70 16.32 2.99
CA GLY A 158 23.94 16.32 2.21
C GLY A 158 24.31 14.95 1.63
N ASP A 159 23.55 13.92 1.95
CA ASP A 159 23.70 12.57 1.40
C ASP A 159 22.66 12.29 0.31
N GLN A 160 22.90 11.23 -0.44
CA GLN A 160 22.04 10.78 -1.53
C GLN A 160 21.75 9.29 -1.42
N ILE A 161 20.55 8.87 -1.84
CA ILE A 161 20.16 7.48 -2.11
C ILE A 161 19.41 7.42 -3.44
N LEU A 162 19.30 6.24 -4.06
CA LEU A 162 18.44 6.09 -5.22
C LEU A 162 17.07 5.52 -4.83
N LEU A 163 16.04 6.02 -5.51
CA LEU A 163 14.70 5.44 -5.56
C LEU A 163 14.43 5.00 -7.00
N ALA A 164 14.39 3.69 -7.22
CA ALA A 164 13.97 3.10 -8.47
C ALA A 164 12.49 2.70 -8.40
N GLY A 165 11.78 2.76 -9.52
CA GLY A 165 10.40 2.32 -9.60
C GLY A 165 10.15 1.53 -10.86
N VAL A 166 9.42 0.42 -10.72
CA VAL A 166 9.00 -0.44 -11.84
C VAL A 166 7.49 -0.42 -11.99
N ASP A 167 7.05 -0.35 -13.22
CA ASP A 167 5.64 -0.50 -13.57
C ASP A 167 5.16 -1.94 -13.39
N ASP A 168 3.84 -2.11 -13.25
CA ASP A 168 3.25 -3.43 -13.17
C ASP A 168 3.53 -4.26 -14.44
N PRO A 169 3.78 -5.57 -14.32
CA PRO A 169 4.03 -6.46 -15.47
C PRO A 169 2.88 -6.55 -16.49
N ASN A 170 1.69 -6.06 -16.15
CA ASN A 170 0.57 -5.94 -17.09
C ASN A 170 0.73 -4.77 -18.09
N GLY A 171 1.81 -4.01 -17.98
CA GLY A 171 2.14 -2.92 -18.91
C GLY A 171 2.53 -3.41 -20.30
N TYR A 172 3.15 -2.54 -21.06
CA TYR A 172 3.59 -2.86 -22.42
C TYR A 172 4.61 -4.01 -22.44
N ALA A 173 4.52 -4.87 -23.44
CA ALA A 173 5.39 -6.05 -23.56
C ALA A 173 6.89 -5.67 -23.77
N ASP A 174 7.17 -4.47 -24.25
CA ASP A 174 8.49 -3.91 -24.47
C ASP A 174 8.96 -2.95 -23.37
N GLN A 175 8.21 -2.86 -22.25
CA GLN A 175 8.66 -2.08 -21.10
C GLN A 175 9.92 -2.69 -20.49
N LYS A 176 10.80 -1.81 -19.96
CA LYS A 176 12.01 -2.24 -19.28
C LYS A 176 11.69 -3.19 -18.12
N THR A 177 12.41 -4.29 -18.03
CA THR A 177 12.26 -5.25 -16.94
C THR A 177 12.89 -4.74 -15.64
N PRO A 178 12.47 -5.24 -14.47
CA PRO A 178 13.12 -4.91 -13.21
C PRO A 178 14.62 -5.25 -13.17
N GLU A 179 15.05 -6.30 -13.88
CA GLU A 179 16.46 -6.70 -14.00
C GLU A 179 17.26 -5.68 -14.81
N GLU A 180 16.75 -5.24 -15.96
CA GLU A 180 17.40 -4.20 -16.78
C GLU A 180 17.49 -2.87 -16.01
N LEU A 181 16.45 -2.50 -15.25
CA LEU A 181 16.51 -1.32 -14.39
C LEU A 181 17.56 -1.47 -13.28
N ALA A 182 17.66 -2.66 -12.65
CA ALA A 182 18.66 -2.92 -11.62
C ALA A 182 20.09 -2.85 -12.17
N GLU A 183 20.33 -3.36 -13.41
CA GLU A 183 21.62 -3.22 -14.09
C GLU A 183 21.98 -1.74 -14.29
N GLU A 184 21.04 -0.91 -14.72
CA GLU A 184 21.24 0.54 -14.84
C GLU A 184 21.53 1.22 -13.49
N VAL A 185 20.81 0.82 -12.42
CA VAL A 185 21.06 1.32 -11.06
C VAL A 185 22.49 0.95 -10.62
N HIS A 186 22.88 -0.31 -10.76
CA HIS A 186 24.23 -0.76 -10.40
C HIS A 186 25.32 -0.07 -11.23
N ALA A 187 25.07 0.15 -12.50
CA ALA A 187 26.02 0.88 -13.35
C ALA A 187 26.20 2.36 -12.95
N ALA A 188 25.10 3.01 -12.53
CA ALA A 188 25.11 4.42 -12.13
C ALA A 188 25.52 4.66 -10.68
N TRP A 189 25.22 3.72 -9.78
CA TRP A 189 25.30 3.89 -8.32
C TRP A 189 26.28 2.95 -7.61
N GLY A 190 26.72 1.88 -8.29
CA GLY A 190 27.57 0.85 -7.69
C GLY A 190 26.88 0.14 -6.55
N ASP A 191 27.57 0.05 -5.39
CA ASP A 191 27.06 -0.59 -4.18
C ASP A 191 26.34 0.40 -3.23
N GLY A 192 25.95 1.58 -3.72
CA GLY A 192 25.23 2.57 -2.92
C GLY A 192 23.86 2.06 -2.45
N PHE A 193 23.35 2.65 -1.37
CA PHE A 193 22.03 2.33 -0.83
C PHE A 193 20.92 2.74 -1.79
N TRP A 194 19.96 1.85 -2.07
CA TRP A 194 18.82 2.17 -2.92
C TRP A 194 17.53 1.46 -2.55
N LEU A 195 16.41 2.10 -2.90
CA LEU A 195 15.05 1.64 -2.67
C LEU A 195 14.43 1.22 -4.01
N LEU A 196 13.60 0.16 -4.00
CA LEU A 196 12.77 -0.24 -5.11
C LEU A 196 11.30 -0.06 -4.75
N LEU A 197 10.57 0.78 -5.47
CA LEU A 197 9.12 0.87 -5.43
C LEU A 197 8.52 -0.02 -6.52
N ALA A 198 7.71 -1.02 -6.13
CA ALA A 198 7.10 -1.97 -7.05
C ALA A 198 5.75 -2.42 -6.50
N HIS A 199 4.71 -2.46 -7.33
CA HIS A 199 3.37 -2.76 -6.84
C HIS A 199 3.24 -4.19 -6.29
N ARG A 200 3.77 -5.21 -7.00
CA ARG A 200 3.50 -6.63 -6.76
C ARG A 200 4.35 -7.24 -5.65
N ASN A 201 3.74 -7.49 -4.47
CA ASN A 201 4.38 -8.21 -3.37
C ASN A 201 4.74 -9.67 -3.70
N ASN A 202 3.93 -10.36 -4.52
CA ASN A 202 4.15 -11.75 -4.90
C ASN A 202 5.38 -11.96 -5.80
N LEU A 203 5.96 -10.89 -6.34
CA LEU A 203 7.21 -10.92 -7.09
C LEU A 203 8.44 -10.67 -6.21
N PHE A 204 8.28 -10.41 -4.92
CA PHE A 204 9.42 -10.17 -4.04
C PHE A 204 10.40 -11.34 -4.02
N ALA A 205 9.99 -12.50 -3.52
CA ALA A 205 10.88 -13.66 -3.40
C ALA A 205 11.40 -14.17 -4.75
N PRO A 206 10.57 -14.36 -5.80
CA PRO A 206 11.06 -14.91 -7.05
C PRO A 206 11.91 -13.93 -7.86
N ARG A 207 11.78 -12.61 -7.65
CA ARG A 207 12.38 -11.62 -8.55
C ARG A 207 13.05 -10.47 -7.80
N TYR A 208 12.32 -9.62 -7.10
CA TYR A 208 12.84 -8.35 -6.58
C TYR A 208 13.93 -8.52 -5.51
N SER A 209 13.86 -9.56 -4.69
CA SER A 209 14.88 -9.85 -3.66
C SER A 209 16.28 -10.13 -4.22
N ARG A 210 16.40 -10.32 -5.52
CA ARG A 210 17.66 -10.65 -6.21
C ARG A 210 18.24 -9.47 -6.98
N LEU A 211 17.57 -8.32 -6.96
CA LEU A 211 17.98 -7.13 -7.71
C LEU A 211 19.04 -6.29 -6.97
N GLY A 212 19.25 -6.54 -5.68
CA GLY A 212 20.22 -5.84 -4.85
C GLY A 212 19.69 -4.56 -4.20
N ALA A 213 18.37 -4.29 -4.25
CA ALA A 213 17.76 -3.21 -3.49
C ALA A 213 17.87 -3.47 -1.98
N ASP A 214 18.21 -2.44 -1.20
CA ASP A 214 18.25 -2.56 0.26
C ASP A 214 16.84 -2.71 0.86
N LEU A 215 15.86 -1.99 0.29
CA LEU A 215 14.45 -2.09 0.68
C LEU A 215 13.56 -2.05 -0.56
N VAL A 216 12.69 -3.05 -0.69
CA VAL A 216 11.62 -3.13 -1.68
C VAL A 216 10.30 -2.74 -1.02
N ILE A 217 9.55 -1.83 -1.62
CA ILE A 217 8.28 -1.32 -1.07
C ILE A 217 7.16 -1.73 -2.02
N SER A 218 6.15 -2.46 -1.51
CA SER A 218 5.08 -3.02 -2.32
C SER A 218 3.70 -2.93 -1.67
N GLY A 219 2.66 -3.06 -2.50
CA GLY A 219 1.25 -3.21 -2.12
C GLY A 219 0.67 -4.54 -2.60
N HIS A 220 -0.44 -4.49 -3.36
CA HIS A 220 -1.11 -5.56 -4.09
C HIS A 220 -1.76 -6.66 -3.24
N GLY A 221 -1.13 -7.08 -2.14
CA GLY A 221 -1.59 -8.21 -1.32
C GLY A 221 -2.78 -7.91 -0.41
N HIS A 222 -3.17 -6.64 -0.29
CA HIS A 222 -4.24 -6.15 0.59
C HIS A 222 -4.17 -6.68 2.03
N GLY A 223 -2.98 -7.01 2.54
CA GLY A 223 -2.81 -7.62 3.85
C GLY A 223 -3.41 -9.01 3.98
N GLY A 224 -3.75 -9.68 2.86
CA GLY A 224 -4.48 -10.93 2.83
C GLY A 224 -5.94 -10.79 3.25
N MET A 225 -6.60 -9.68 2.87
CA MET A 225 -8.00 -9.28 3.06
C MET A 225 -8.59 -9.55 4.46
N ILE A 226 -8.53 -10.77 4.95
CA ILE A 226 -8.99 -11.20 6.29
C ILE A 226 -7.78 -11.55 7.13
N ARG A 227 -7.66 -10.91 8.30
CA ARG A 227 -6.59 -11.20 9.27
C ARG A 227 -7.24 -11.61 10.59
N LEU A 228 -6.92 -12.80 11.10
CA LEU A 228 -7.33 -13.16 12.44
C LEU A 228 -6.27 -12.71 13.45
N PRO A 229 -6.66 -12.43 14.70
CA PRO A 229 -5.68 -12.15 15.74
C PRO A 229 -4.60 -13.24 15.80
N PHE A 230 -3.34 -12.82 15.86
CA PHE A 230 -2.16 -13.71 15.93
C PHE A 230 -1.89 -14.56 14.68
N THR A 231 -2.52 -14.23 13.53
CA THR A 231 -2.22 -14.86 12.24
C THR A 231 -1.89 -13.79 11.20
N ASP A 232 -1.22 -14.22 10.13
CA ASP A 232 -1.08 -13.44 8.91
C ASP A 232 -2.39 -13.41 8.10
N GLY A 233 -2.35 -12.84 6.88
CA GLY A 233 -3.51 -12.83 6.00
C GLY A 233 -4.02 -14.22 5.67
N LEU A 234 -5.34 -14.40 5.64
CA LEU A 234 -5.96 -15.70 5.35
C LEU A 234 -6.19 -15.95 3.86
N ILE A 235 -6.50 -14.91 3.10
CA ILE A 235 -6.90 -15.04 1.68
C ILE A 235 -6.29 -13.90 0.89
N SER A 236 -5.47 -14.21 -0.13
CA SER A 236 -4.95 -13.19 -1.04
C SER A 236 -6.03 -12.66 -2.00
N VAL A 237 -5.71 -11.58 -2.70
CA VAL A 237 -6.54 -11.07 -3.81
C VAL A 237 -6.69 -12.10 -4.93
N GLU A 238 -5.72 -13.00 -5.12
CA GLU A 238 -5.73 -14.12 -6.05
C GLU A 238 -6.48 -15.34 -5.50
N ARG A 239 -7.14 -15.21 -4.32
CA ARG A 239 -7.88 -16.29 -3.63
C ARG A 239 -7.02 -17.46 -3.15
N THR A 240 -5.73 -17.25 -2.97
CA THR A 240 -4.82 -18.22 -2.32
C THR A 240 -5.03 -18.16 -0.81
N LEU A 241 -5.15 -19.35 -0.18
CA LEU A 241 -5.22 -19.46 1.27
C LEU A 241 -3.82 -19.37 1.88
N PHE A 242 -3.73 -18.64 3.00
CA PHE A 242 -2.48 -18.40 3.74
C PHE A 242 -1.34 -17.92 2.85
N PRO A 243 -1.55 -16.75 2.16
CA PRO A 243 -0.53 -16.19 1.28
C PRO A 243 0.71 -15.77 2.07
N SER A 244 1.86 -15.85 1.41
CA SER A 244 3.11 -15.29 1.94
C SER A 244 3.16 -13.78 1.66
N TYR A 245 4.03 -13.05 2.41
CA TYR A 245 4.32 -11.63 2.17
C TYR A 245 3.07 -10.74 2.24
N THR A 246 2.29 -10.83 3.32
CA THR A 246 0.99 -10.15 3.42
C THR A 246 1.07 -8.74 3.96
N ALA A 247 1.91 -8.48 4.96
CA ALA A 247 2.06 -7.16 5.58
C ALA A 247 3.32 -7.06 6.45
N GLY A 248 3.96 -5.90 6.49
CA GLY A 248 5.15 -5.65 7.28
C GLY A 248 6.44 -6.02 6.57
N PHE A 249 7.50 -6.30 7.34
CA PHE A 249 8.82 -6.59 6.78
C PHE A 249 9.05 -8.09 6.58
N TYR A 250 9.73 -8.40 5.48
CA TYR A 250 10.20 -9.74 5.12
C TYR A 250 11.62 -9.65 4.55
N GLU A 251 12.46 -10.59 4.92
CA GLU A 251 13.83 -10.67 4.42
C GLU A 251 13.98 -11.87 3.48
N GLU A 252 14.60 -11.66 2.34
CA GLU A 252 14.89 -12.71 1.36
C GLU A 252 16.15 -12.33 0.59
N ASN A 253 17.11 -13.26 0.45
CA ASN A 253 18.41 -13.01 -0.12
C ASN A 253 19.13 -11.85 0.61
N SER A 254 19.49 -10.77 -0.08
CA SER A 254 20.13 -9.58 0.48
C SER A 254 19.19 -8.37 0.58
N SER A 255 17.90 -8.56 0.35
CA SER A 255 16.91 -7.49 0.34
C SER A 255 15.87 -7.66 1.43
N THR A 256 15.38 -6.55 1.96
CA THR A 256 14.18 -6.51 2.80
C THR A 256 13.00 -6.00 1.97
N ALA A 257 11.82 -6.61 2.10
CA ALA A 257 10.59 -6.04 1.57
C ALA A 257 9.76 -5.42 2.69
N PHE A 258 9.15 -4.29 2.44
CA PHE A 258 7.99 -3.78 3.16
C PHE A 258 6.75 -3.97 2.30
N ILE A 259 5.74 -4.67 2.85
CA ILE A 259 4.47 -4.91 2.18
C ILE A 259 3.38 -4.15 2.91
N SER A 260 2.73 -3.21 2.19
CA SER A 260 1.58 -2.48 2.71
C SER A 260 0.30 -3.33 2.66
N ARG A 261 -0.56 -3.15 3.66
CA ARG A 261 -1.92 -3.73 3.63
C ARG A 261 -2.88 -2.98 2.72
N GLY A 262 -2.45 -1.83 2.20
CA GLY A 262 -3.26 -1.00 1.32
C GLY A 262 -4.43 -0.30 2.00
N LEU A 263 -5.10 0.58 1.29
CA LEU A 263 -6.14 1.49 1.79
C LEU A 263 -7.55 1.06 1.39
N GLY A 264 -7.77 0.71 0.14
CA GLY A 264 -9.07 0.40 -0.42
C GLY A 264 -9.37 -1.10 -0.52
N ASN A 265 -10.47 -1.39 -1.20
CA ASN A 265 -10.91 -2.73 -1.55
C ASN A 265 -11.12 -2.80 -3.06
N SER A 266 -10.56 -3.81 -3.70
CA SER A 266 -10.76 -4.08 -5.13
C SER A 266 -12.10 -4.77 -5.35
N GLY A 267 -12.94 -4.22 -6.23
CA GLY A 267 -14.23 -4.81 -6.61
C GLY A 267 -15.12 -5.14 -5.40
N PRO A 268 -15.63 -6.40 -5.33
CA PRO A 268 -16.53 -6.83 -4.26
C PRO A 268 -15.80 -7.30 -2.98
N SER A 269 -14.49 -7.12 -2.88
CA SER A 269 -13.70 -7.53 -1.71
C SER A 269 -14.03 -6.72 -0.47
N PHE A 270 -13.69 -7.25 0.70
CA PHE A 270 -13.89 -6.61 1.98
C PHE A 270 -12.77 -6.99 2.96
N ARG A 271 -12.58 -6.16 3.99
CA ARG A 271 -11.58 -6.36 5.03
C ARG A 271 -12.23 -6.79 6.35
N LEU A 272 -11.63 -7.79 7.02
CA LEU A 272 -11.97 -8.16 8.40
C LEU A 272 -10.69 -8.19 9.23
N PHE A 273 -10.69 -7.47 10.37
CA PHE A 273 -9.53 -7.26 11.24
C PHE A 273 -8.28 -6.72 10.51
N ASN A 274 -8.50 -6.07 9.37
CA ASN A 274 -7.48 -5.63 8.44
C ASN A 274 -7.85 -4.22 7.94
N ARG A 275 -7.66 -3.23 8.80
CA ARG A 275 -8.06 -1.84 8.51
C ARG A 275 -7.22 -1.23 7.39
N PRO A 276 -7.81 -0.26 6.61
CA PRO A 276 -7.05 0.58 5.69
C PRO A 276 -5.81 1.17 6.34
N GLU A 277 -4.64 0.99 5.72
CA GLU A 277 -3.34 1.35 6.29
C GLU A 277 -2.73 2.58 5.63
N VAL A 278 -2.32 3.53 6.46
CA VAL A 278 -1.31 4.53 6.14
C VAL A 278 -0.02 4.06 6.80
N ALA A 279 0.90 3.50 6.01
CA ALA A 279 2.17 3.02 6.53
C ALA A 279 3.17 4.18 6.63
N VAL A 280 3.89 4.22 7.74
CA VAL A 280 4.92 5.23 8.02
C VAL A 280 6.21 4.49 8.35
N LEU A 281 7.17 4.55 7.45
CA LEU A 281 8.47 3.95 7.62
C LEU A 281 9.46 5.02 8.10
N THR A 282 10.15 4.77 9.20
CA THR A 282 11.31 5.54 9.57
C THR A 282 12.55 4.77 9.11
N LEU A 283 13.35 5.38 8.25
CA LEU A 283 14.66 4.84 7.89
C LEU A 283 15.62 5.14 9.02
N SER A 284 16.35 4.13 9.49
CA SER A 284 17.31 4.30 10.61
C SER A 284 18.65 3.68 10.26
N ARG A 285 19.72 4.40 10.60
CA ARG A 285 21.07 3.89 10.51
C ARG A 285 21.39 3.07 11.76
N SER A 286 21.76 1.79 11.57
CA SER A 286 22.14 0.86 12.67
C SER A 286 23.66 0.75 12.84
#